data_da792bcb399760b1a2e0c73b1bf21fc0
#
_entry.id   da792bcb399760b1a2e0c73b1bf21fc0
#
_cell.length_a   1.000
_cell.length_b   1.000
_cell.length_c   1.000
_cell.angle_alpha   90.00
_cell.angle_beta   90.00
_cell.angle_gamma   90.00
#
_symmetry.space_group_name_H-M   'P 1'
#
loop_
_entity.id
_entity.type
_entity.pdbx_description
1 polymer ?
#
loop_
_entity_poly.entity_id
_entity_poly.type
_entity_poly.pdbx_seq_one_letter_code
_entity_poly.pdbx_strand_id
1 'polypeptide(L)'
;MAKTTDFKTFTRIENPFLPFNRNAVLFPRKINGNFMMLSRPSDSGHTPFGDIFLSESPDLVYWGRHRHVMGKGSEWWESLKIGGGAAPIETSEGWLLFYHGVSGTCNGYVYSIGGAILDIDNPSIVKYRCENFLLTPEEWYEERGFVPNVCFPCATIHDSASGKIAIYYGAADSYVGLAFTKLDEIVDYIKTNSVVTSADTEIGRR
;
A
#
# COMPACT_ATOMS: atom_id res chain seq x y z
N MET A 1 9.30 14.77 3.32
CA MET A 1 9.81 14.22 2.03
C MET A 1 11.16 14.80 1.68
N ALA A 2 11.92 14.16 0.77
CA ALA A 2 13.14 14.70 0.19
C ALA A 2 13.15 14.43 -1.32
N LYS A 3 13.77 15.32 -2.08
CA LYS A 3 13.94 15.21 -3.54
C LYS A 3 15.43 15.05 -3.86
N THR A 4 15.73 14.18 -4.80
CA THR A 4 17.08 13.98 -5.35
C THR A 4 16.99 13.68 -6.85
N THR A 5 18.06 13.99 -7.58
CA THR A 5 18.23 13.65 -9.00
C THR A 5 19.42 12.74 -9.23
N ASP A 6 20.26 12.54 -8.22
CA ASP A 6 21.54 11.82 -8.31
C ASP A 6 21.78 10.82 -7.16
N PHE A 7 20.84 10.72 -6.21
CA PHE A 7 20.91 9.94 -4.96
C PHE A 7 22.14 10.29 -4.07
N LYS A 8 22.77 11.43 -4.32
CA LYS A 8 23.89 11.97 -3.51
C LYS A 8 23.49 13.25 -2.81
N THR A 9 22.80 14.14 -3.52
CA THR A 9 22.31 15.41 -2.99
C THR A 9 20.82 15.31 -2.75
N PHE A 10 20.37 15.62 -1.53
CA PHE A 10 18.98 15.58 -1.14
C PHE A 10 18.50 16.97 -0.72
N THR A 11 17.42 17.44 -1.34
CA THR A 11 16.74 18.66 -0.95
C THR A 11 15.49 18.29 -0.15
N ARG A 12 15.41 18.76 1.09
CA ARG A 12 14.23 18.56 1.93
C ARG A 12 13.05 19.35 1.36
N ILE A 13 11.91 18.70 1.27
CA ILE A 13 10.60 19.28 0.94
C ILE A 13 9.79 19.34 2.25
N GLU A 14 8.81 20.23 2.31
CA GLU A 14 7.92 20.36 3.47
C GLU A 14 7.20 19.05 3.80
N ASN A 15 6.74 18.96 5.05
CA ASN A 15 5.97 17.80 5.48
C ASN A 15 4.58 17.83 4.85
N PRO A 16 4.15 16.75 4.17
CA PRO A 16 2.86 16.72 3.48
C PRO A 16 1.68 16.66 4.45
N PHE A 17 1.89 16.15 5.65
CA PHE A 17 0.82 15.87 6.62
C PHE A 17 1.20 16.30 8.03
N LEU A 18 0.17 16.55 8.83
CA LEU A 18 0.28 16.71 10.27
C LEU A 18 0.70 15.38 10.94
N PRO A 19 1.17 15.43 12.21
CA PRO A 19 1.49 14.24 12.99
C PRO A 19 0.35 13.22 13.03
N PHE A 20 0.71 11.97 13.32
CA PHE A 20 -0.14 10.77 13.30
C PHE A 20 -0.61 10.34 11.90
N ASN A 21 0.09 10.75 10.86
CA ASN A 21 -0.06 10.19 9.51
C ASN A 21 1.19 9.40 9.11
N ARG A 22 0.99 8.22 8.50
CA ARG A 22 2.04 7.24 8.22
C ARG A 22 1.83 6.60 6.86
N ASN A 23 2.82 5.78 6.45
CA ASN A 23 2.73 4.92 5.27
C ASN A 23 2.42 5.73 4.00
N ALA A 24 3.13 6.84 3.85
CA ALA A 24 3.00 7.71 2.68
C ALA A 24 3.55 7.02 1.44
N VAL A 25 2.73 6.87 0.41
CA VAL A 25 3.06 6.21 -0.85
C VAL A 25 2.72 7.14 -2.00
N LEU A 26 3.75 7.67 -2.65
CA LEU A 26 3.58 8.56 -3.79
C LEU A 26 3.36 7.75 -5.07
N PHE A 27 2.38 8.15 -5.89
CA PHE A 27 2.21 7.59 -7.22
C PHE A 27 3.36 8.02 -8.14
N PRO A 28 3.82 7.15 -9.06
CA PRO A 28 5.01 7.39 -9.87
C PRO A 28 4.87 8.50 -10.91
N ARG A 29 3.64 8.91 -11.21
CA ARG A 29 3.32 10.04 -12.11
C ARG A 29 2.14 10.85 -11.61
N LYS A 30 1.96 12.03 -12.20
CA LYS A 30 0.74 12.82 -12.00
C LYS A 30 -0.48 12.12 -12.61
N ILE A 31 -1.62 12.23 -11.93
CA ILE A 31 -2.92 11.76 -12.36
C ILE A 31 -3.83 12.99 -12.40
N ASN A 32 -4.46 13.24 -13.55
CA ASN A 32 -5.28 14.45 -13.78
C ASN A 32 -4.57 15.77 -13.41
N GLY A 33 -3.25 15.84 -13.72
CA GLY A 33 -2.43 17.03 -13.48
C GLY A 33 -1.90 17.18 -12.05
N ASN A 34 -2.33 16.36 -11.09
CA ASN A 34 -1.92 16.40 -9.69
C ASN A 34 -1.00 15.23 -9.31
N PHE A 35 -0.11 15.45 -8.36
CA PHE A 35 0.53 14.38 -7.62
C PHE A 35 -0.48 13.74 -6.69
N MET A 36 -0.44 12.42 -6.58
CA MET A 36 -1.31 11.64 -5.72
C MET A 36 -0.48 10.88 -4.69
N MET A 37 -0.97 10.81 -3.47
CA MET A 37 -0.30 10.09 -2.39
C MET A 37 -1.31 9.35 -1.51
N LEU A 38 -1.06 8.06 -1.31
CA LEU A 38 -1.75 7.29 -0.29
C LEU A 38 -1.08 7.52 1.06
N SER A 39 -1.87 7.51 2.12
CA SER A 39 -1.37 7.60 3.49
C SER A 39 -2.35 6.94 4.45
N ARG A 40 -1.91 6.73 5.68
CA ARG A 40 -2.75 6.20 6.76
C ARG A 40 -2.73 7.16 7.93
N PRO A 41 -3.75 7.99 8.11
CA PRO A 41 -4.00 8.67 9.37
C PRO A 41 -4.11 7.64 10.49
N SER A 42 -3.40 7.85 11.58
CA SER A 42 -3.35 6.91 12.70
C SER A 42 -3.44 7.66 14.00
N ASP A 43 -4.27 7.17 14.90
CA ASP A 43 -4.33 7.62 16.28
C ASP A 43 -4.20 6.41 17.22
N SER A 44 -3.62 6.62 18.37
CA SER A 44 -3.56 5.65 19.45
C SER A 44 -4.60 5.90 20.55
N GLY A 45 -5.42 6.96 20.37
CA GLY A 45 -6.39 7.42 21.36
C GLY A 45 -7.79 6.82 21.18
N HIS A 46 -8.80 7.66 21.36
CA HIS A 46 -10.21 7.24 21.40
C HIS A 46 -10.77 6.73 20.06
N THR A 47 -10.16 7.12 18.94
CA THR A 47 -10.64 6.75 17.60
C THR A 47 -9.46 6.24 16.77
N PRO A 48 -9.05 4.98 16.94
CA PRO A 48 -7.94 4.42 16.19
C PRO A 48 -8.35 4.27 14.71
N PHE A 49 -7.70 5.04 13.84
CA PHE A 49 -7.80 4.87 12.39
C PHE A 49 -6.84 3.78 11.92
N GLY A 50 -7.25 3.05 10.89
CA GLY A 50 -6.45 2.00 10.30
C GLY A 50 -6.62 1.90 8.80
N ASP A 51 -7.20 2.91 8.16
CA ASP A 51 -7.62 2.92 6.77
C ASP A 51 -6.67 3.69 5.87
N ILE A 52 -6.67 3.38 4.57
CA ILE A 52 -5.90 4.08 3.56
C ILE A 52 -6.70 5.25 3.00
N PHE A 53 -6.07 6.42 2.94
CA PHE A 53 -6.59 7.64 2.37
C PHE A 53 -5.74 8.12 1.20
N LEU A 54 -6.37 8.78 0.23
CA LEU A 54 -5.73 9.46 -0.90
C LEU A 54 -5.71 10.96 -0.66
N SER A 55 -4.60 11.60 -1.01
CA SER A 55 -4.45 13.07 -1.01
C SER A 55 -3.88 13.53 -2.34
N GLU A 56 -4.26 14.74 -2.76
CA GLU A 56 -3.82 15.36 -4.01
C GLU A 56 -2.96 16.59 -3.73
N SER A 57 -1.98 16.84 -4.61
CA SER A 57 -1.12 18.01 -4.56
C SER A 57 -0.78 18.52 -5.97
N PRO A 58 -0.86 19.82 -6.25
CA PRO A 58 -0.39 20.39 -7.51
C PRO A 58 1.14 20.48 -7.59
N ASP A 59 1.85 20.58 -6.46
CA ASP A 59 3.22 21.04 -6.35
C ASP A 59 4.12 20.28 -5.35
N LEU A 60 3.61 19.21 -4.70
CA LEU A 60 4.24 18.44 -3.62
C LEU A 60 4.39 19.19 -2.27
N VAL A 61 3.90 20.42 -2.18
CA VAL A 61 3.93 21.24 -0.96
C VAL A 61 2.54 21.32 -0.33
N TYR A 62 1.56 21.77 -1.10
CA TYR A 62 0.17 21.77 -0.68
C TYR A 62 -0.47 20.40 -0.90
N TRP A 63 -1.03 19.80 0.15
CA TRP A 63 -1.74 18.53 0.10
C TRP A 63 -3.17 18.70 0.62
N GLY A 64 -4.13 18.25 -0.18
CA GLY A 64 -5.56 18.40 0.15
C GLY A 64 -6.43 17.34 -0.50
N ARG A 65 -7.74 17.60 -0.55
CA ARG A 65 -8.76 16.69 -1.10
C ARG A 65 -8.63 15.26 -0.55
N HIS A 66 -8.43 15.15 0.76
CA HIS A 66 -8.29 13.86 1.43
C HIS A 66 -9.55 13.03 1.27
N ARG A 67 -9.40 11.81 0.76
CA ARG A 67 -10.50 10.88 0.51
C ARG A 67 -10.17 9.51 1.08
N HIS A 68 -11.17 8.87 1.66
CA HIS A 68 -11.08 7.46 2.01
C HIS A 68 -10.96 6.62 0.74
N VAL A 69 -10.07 5.63 0.76
CA VAL A 69 -9.84 4.70 -0.35
C VAL A 69 -10.25 3.29 0.05
N MET A 70 -9.69 2.79 1.14
CA MET A 70 -9.87 1.40 1.53
C MET A 70 -9.83 1.28 3.05
N GLY A 71 -10.85 0.66 3.62
CA GLY A 71 -10.92 0.33 5.03
C GLY A 71 -10.33 -1.03 5.36
N LYS A 72 -10.26 -1.31 6.66
CA LYS A 72 -9.94 -2.65 7.17
C LYS A 72 -10.90 -3.67 6.58
N GLY A 73 -10.40 -4.87 6.31
CA GLY A 73 -11.22 -5.98 5.83
C GLY A 73 -11.84 -6.79 6.97
N SER A 74 -12.70 -7.73 6.58
CA SER A 74 -13.28 -8.74 7.49
C SER A 74 -12.30 -9.87 7.79
N GLU A 75 -11.35 -10.09 6.90
CA GLU A 75 -10.37 -11.14 7.04
C GLU A 75 -9.40 -10.89 8.20
N TRP A 76 -9.00 -11.96 8.88
CA TRP A 76 -8.20 -11.89 10.10
C TRP A 76 -6.91 -11.09 9.92
N TRP A 77 -6.24 -11.24 8.77
CA TRP A 77 -4.91 -10.68 8.49
C TRP A 77 -4.90 -9.14 8.32
N GLU A 78 -6.06 -8.52 8.10
CA GLU A 78 -6.21 -7.07 7.90
C GLU A 78 -7.28 -6.43 8.79
N SER A 79 -7.66 -7.12 9.86
CA SER A 79 -8.77 -6.74 10.73
C SER A 79 -8.49 -5.53 11.65
N LEU A 80 -7.21 -5.24 11.94
CA LEU A 80 -6.85 -4.17 12.88
C LEU A 80 -6.52 -2.85 12.17
N LYS A 81 -5.70 -2.91 11.14
CA LYS A 81 -5.29 -1.76 10.31
C LYS A 81 -4.69 -2.23 8.99
N ILE A 82 -4.73 -1.35 7.98
CA ILE A 82 -4.09 -1.55 6.70
C ILE A 82 -3.24 -0.33 6.34
N GLY A 83 -2.31 -0.44 5.41
CA GLY A 83 -1.53 0.71 4.95
C GLY A 83 -0.71 0.39 3.72
N GLY A 84 -0.39 1.40 2.92
CA GLY A 84 0.50 1.27 1.78
C GLY A 84 1.95 0.98 2.19
N GLY A 85 2.76 0.69 1.22
CA GLY A 85 4.20 0.45 1.39
C GLY A 85 4.96 0.83 0.12
N ALA A 86 4.95 -0.04 -0.88
CA ALA A 86 5.58 0.22 -2.17
C ALA A 86 4.75 1.17 -3.04
N ALA A 87 5.42 1.92 -3.93
CA ALA A 87 4.74 2.72 -4.95
C ALA A 87 3.90 1.83 -5.87
N PRO A 88 2.65 2.23 -6.22
CA PRO A 88 1.80 1.44 -7.10
C PRO A 88 2.41 1.27 -8.48
N ILE A 89 2.18 0.11 -9.09
CA ILE A 89 2.60 -0.19 -10.46
C ILE A 89 1.45 0.13 -11.41
N GLU A 90 1.72 0.91 -12.44
CA GLU A 90 0.75 1.19 -13.51
C GLU A 90 0.56 -0.05 -14.39
N THR A 91 -0.70 -0.45 -14.60
CA THR A 91 -1.09 -1.59 -15.42
C THR A 91 -2.25 -1.23 -16.35
N SER A 92 -2.56 -2.06 -17.32
CA SER A 92 -3.75 -1.91 -18.18
C SER A 92 -5.07 -2.00 -17.40
N GLU A 93 -5.06 -2.65 -16.23
CA GLU A 93 -6.24 -2.83 -15.38
C GLU A 93 -6.43 -1.71 -14.35
N GLY A 94 -5.39 -0.91 -14.10
CA GLY A 94 -5.34 0.15 -13.10
C GLY A 94 -4.03 0.16 -12.32
N TRP A 95 -4.03 0.75 -11.15
CA TRP A 95 -2.86 0.81 -10.26
C TRP A 95 -2.78 -0.42 -9.38
N LEU A 96 -1.83 -1.31 -9.64
CA LEU A 96 -1.53 -2.44 -8.77
C LEU A 96 -0.83 -1.94 -7.50
N LEU A 97 -1.49 -2.11 -6.37
CA LEU A 97 -1.02 -1.73 -5.04
C LEU A 97 -0.71 -2.97 -4.21
N PHE A 98 0.53 -3.10 -3.75
CA PHE A 98 0.88 -3.99 -2.65
C PHE A 98 0.78 -3.20 -1.35
N TYR A 99 -0.10 -3.66 -0.46
CA TYR A 99 -0.33 -3.03 0.84
C TYR A 99 -0.12 -4.03 1.97
N HIS A 100 -0.01 -3.55 3.20
CA HIS A 100 0.04 -4.45 4.35
C HIS A 100 -1.26 -4.41 5.12
N GLY A 101 -1.70 -5.57 5.56
CA GLY A 101 -2.72 -5.76 6.57
C GLY A 101 -2.07 -6.13 7.90
N VAL A 102 -2.75 -5.81 9.00
CA VAL A 102 -2.29 -6.09 10.36
C VAL A 102 -3.40 -6.74 11.15
N SER A 103 -3.08 -7.83 11.81
CA SER A 103 -3.93 -8.46 12.83
C SER A 103 -3.29 -8.35 14.21
N GLY A 104 -4.14 -8.36 15.24
CA GLY A 104 -3.72 -8.43 16.63
C GLY A 104 -3.81 -9.87 17.14
N THR A 105 -2.78 -10.35 17.83
CA THR A 105 -2.73 -11.64 18.49
C THR A 105 -2.36 -11.46 19.95
N CYS A 106 -2.48 -12.50 20.78
CA CYS A 106 -2.03 -12.47 22.16
C CYS A 106 -0.50 -12.23 22.30
N ASN A 107 0.25 -12.53 21.24
CA ASN A 107 1.72 -12.36 21.18
C ASN A 107 2.17 -11.10 20.44
N GLY A 108 1.27 -10.16 20.11
CA GLY A 108 1.57 -8.95 19.39
C GLY A 108 0.85 -8.86 18.04
N TYR A 109 1.47 -8.20 17.08
CA TYR A 109 0.90 -7.97 15.75
C TYR A 109 1.50 -8.93 14.72
N VAL A 110 0.68 -9.29 13.72
CA VAL A 110 1.13 -9.96 12.50
C VAL A 110 0.88 -9.04 11.32
N TYR A 111 1.92 -8.79 10.52
CA TYR A 111 1.86 -7.98 9.31
C TYR A 111 1.97 -8.88 8.08
N SER A 112 0.97 -8.82 7.21
CA SER A 112 0.91 -9.59 5.97
C SER A 112 0.75 -8.67 4.76
N ILE A 113 1.22 -9.10 3.59
CA ILE A 113 1.11 -8.34 2.34
C ILE A 113 -0.13 -8.79 1.60
N GLY A 114 -0.97 -7.83 1.17
CA GLY A 114 -2.10 -8.04 0.28
C GLY A 114 -1.95 -7.28 -1.03
N GLY A 115 -2.88 -7.50 -1.94
CA GLY A 115 -2.92 -6.87 -3.26
C GLY A 115 -4.28 -6.24 -3.56
N ALA A 116 -4.24 -5.07 -4.21
CA ALA A 116 -5.43 -4.40 -4.71
C ALA A 116 -5.16 -3.72 -6.06
N ILE A 117 -6.19 -3.47 -6.83
CA ILE A 117 -6.12 -2.71 -8.08
C ILE A 117 -7.05 -1.51 -7.93
N LEU A 118 -6.46 -0.31 -8.02
CA LEU A 118 -7.17 0.95 -7.97
C LEU A 118 -7.47 1.46 -9.39
N ASP A 119 -8.51 2.27 -9.53
CA ASP A 119 -8.85 2.87 -10.82
C ASP A 119 -7.71 3.78 -11.32
N ILE A 120 -7.46 3.73 -12.64
CA ILE A 120 -6.30 4.40 -13.25
C ILE A 120 -6.38 5.92 -13.20
N ASP A 121 -7.59 6.47 -13.35
CA ASP A 121 -7.85 7.91 -13.39
C ASP A 121 -8.34 8.47 -12.04
N ASN A 122 -8.95 7.62 -11.23
CA ASN A 122 -9.42 7.96 -9.88
C ASN A 122 -9.01 6.92 -8.84
N PRO A 123 -7.77 6.97 -8.32
CA PRO A 123 -7.25 5.96 -7.38
C PRO A 123 -7.96 5.91 -6.01
N SER A 124 -8.98 6.73 -5.79
CA SER A 124 -9.87 6.56 -4.64
C SER A 124 -10.87 5.41 -4.80
N ILE A 125 -10.99 4.86 -6.02
CA ILE A 125 -11.85 3.72 -6.33
C ILE A 125 -11.02 2.45 -6.33
N VAL A 126 -11.37 1.50 -5.46
CA VAL A 126 -10.83 0.15 -5.45
C VAL A 126 -11.62 -0.70 -6.43
N LYS A 127 -10.98 -1.14 -7.52
CA LYS A 127 -11.62 -2.01 -8.51
C LYS A 127 -11.63 -3.46 -8.06
N TYR A 128 -10.49 -3.90 -7.50
CA TYR A 128 -10.30 -5.28 -7.01
C TYR A 128 -9.43 -5.25 -5.75
N ARG A 129 -9.70 -6.15 -4.83
CA ARG A 129 -8.94 -6.37 -3.59
C ARG A 129 -8.95 -7.84 -3.27
N CYS A 130 -7.79 -8.47 -3.16
CA CYS A 130 -7.76 -9.90 -2.83
C CYS A 130 -8.27 -10.15 -1.40
N GLU A 131 -9.02 -11.23 -1.23
CA GLU A 131 -9.55 -11.69 0.04
C GLU A 131 -8.44 -12.16 0.97
N ASN A 132 -7.53 -12.97 0.44
CA ASN A 132 -6.43 -13.53 1.19
C ASN A 132 -5.15 -12.71 1.03
N PHE A 133 -4.24 -12.84 2.01
CA PHE A 133 -2.90 -12.30 1.89
C PHE A 133 -2.12 -12.96 0.74
N LEU A 134 -1.13 -12.25 0.22
CA LEU A 134 -0.18 -12.75 -0.77
C LEU A 134 1.07 -13.32 -0.12
N LEU A 135 1.48 -12.72 1.01
CA LEU A 135 2.63 -13.13 1.79
C LEU A 135 2.35 -12.85 3.27
N THR A 136 2.65 -13.81 4.12
CA THR A 136 2.57 -13.70 5.58
C THR A 136 3.84 -14.26 6.21
N PRO A 137 4.20 -13.89 7.45
CA PRO A 137 5.38 -14.45 8.11
C PRO A 137 5.29 -15.96 8.27
N GLU A 138 6.24 -16.67 7.67
CA GLU A 138 6.39 -18.14 7.73
C GLU A 138 7.84 -18.55 7.98
N GLU A 139 8.79 -17.70 7.57
CA GLU A 139 10.19 -17.96 7.69
C GLU A 139 10.76 -17.41 9.00
N TRP A 140 11.81 -18.05 9.53
CA TRP A 140 12.38 -17.66 10.82
C TRP A 140 12.83 -16.19 10.88
N TYR A 141 13.27 -15.59 9.76
CA TYR A 141 13.70 -14.20 9.66
C TYR A 141 12.52 -13.22 9.53
N GLU A 142 11.32 -13.71 9.28
CA GLU A 142 10.05 -12.96 9.28
C GLU A 142 9.38 -12.99 10.66
N GLU A 143 9.60 -14.10 11.39
CA GLU A 143 9.01 -14.34 12.71
C GLU A 143 9.87 -13.80 13.85
N ARG A 144 11.19 -13.62 13.65
CA ARG A 144 12.13 -13.27 14.72
C ARG A 144 12.99 -12.07 14.36
N GLY A 145 12.84 -10.98 15.12
CA GLY A 145 13.59 -9.76 14.93
C GLY A 145 13.18 -8.69 15.94
N PHE A 146 13.46 -7.43 15.61
CA PHE A 146 13.12 -6.29 16.46
C PHE A 146 11.61 -6.16 16.66
N VAL A 147 10.82 -6.34 15.61
CA VAL A 147 9.37 -6.52 15.70
C VAL A 147 9.04 -7.86 15.03
N PRO A 148 8.67 -8.88 15.78
CA PRO A 148 8.41 -10.22 15.24
C PRO A 148 7.14 -10.25 14.37
N ASN A 149 7.04 -11.26 13.50
CA ASN A 149 5.87 -11.54 12.65
C ASN A 149 5.52 -10.38 11.68
N VAL A 150 6.53 -9.90 10.94
CA VAL A 150 6.36 -8.80 9.99
C VAL A 150 6.81 -9.18 8.59
N CYS A 151 5.88 -9.07 7.63
CA CYS A 151 6.14 -8.94 6.20
C CYS A 151 5.58 -7.58 5.74
N PHE A 152 6.46 -6.59 5.51
CA PHE A 152 6.07 -5.21 5.17
C PHE A 152 6.57 -4.84 3.77
N PRO A 153 5.68 -4.50 2.79
CA PRO A 153 6.11 -4.17 1.43
C PRO A 153 6.82 -2.81 1.42
N CYS A 154 8.12 -2.80 1.08
CA CYS A 154 8.94 -1.59 1.08
C CYS A 154 9.07 -0.97 -0.31
N ALA A 155 9.32 -1.80 -1.33
CA ALA A 155 9.48 -1.37 -2.71
C ALA A 155 9.10 -2.48 -3.69
N THR A 156 8.68 -2.07 -4.89
CA THR A 156 8.47 -2.97 -6.02
C THR A 156 9.22 -2.48 -7.24
N ILE A 157 9.84 -3.40 -7.97
CA ILE A 157 10.50 -3.13 -9.26
C ILE A 157 9.83 -4.01 -10.29
N HIS A 158 9.21 -3.36 -11.27
CA HIS A 158 8.59 -4.04 -12.42
C HIS A 158 9.51 -3.93 -13.65
N ASP A 159 9.92 -5.09 -14.16
CA ASP A 159 10.57 -5.20 -15.45
C ASP A 159 9.52 -5.36 -16.54
N SER A 160 9.26 -4.29 -17.28
CA SER A 160 8.25 -4.26 -18.35
C SER A 160 8.56 -5.21 -19.51
N ALA A 161 9.82 -5.61 -19.72
CA ALA A 161 10.20 -6.49 -20.81
C ALA A 161 9.84 -7.96 -20.50
N SER A 162 10.02 -8.40 -19.26
CA SER A 162 9.71 -9.77 -18.82
C SER A 162 8.39 -9.91 -18.08
N GLY A 163 7.76 -8.80 -17.68
CA GLY A 163 6.59 -8.77 -16.81
C GLY A 163 6.88 -9.17 -15.36
N LYS A 164 8.15 -9.38 -15.01
CA LYS A 164 8.55 -9.81 -13.67
C LYS A 164 8.50 -8.64 -12.69
N ILE A 165 7.95 -8.88 -11.50
CA ILE A 165 7.92 -7.96 -10.39
C ILE A 165 8.79 -8.52 -9.26
N ALA A 166 9.75 -7.72 -8.79
CA ALA A 166 10.49 -7.96 -7.57
C ALA A 166 9.85 -7.16 -6.43
N ILE A 167 9.49 -7.84 -5.35
CA ILE A 167 8.88 -7.25 -4.16
C ILE A 167 9.92 -7.29 -3.05
N TYR A 168 10.46 -6.13 -2.68
CA TYR A 168 11.33 -5.98 -1.51
C TYR A 168 10.46 -5.72 -0.30
N TYR A 169 10.63 -6.50 0.74
CA TYR A 169 9.85 -6.36 1.98
C TYR A 169 10.74 -6.40 3.22
N GLY A 170 10.33 -5.66 4.23
CA GLY A 170 10.91 -5.74 5.56
C GLY A 170 10.41 -6.99 6.27
N ALA A 171 11.33 -7.76 6.83
CA ALA A 171 11.07 -8.98 7.57
C ALA A 171 11.48 -8.78 9.03
N ALA A 172 10.52 -8.93 9.95
CA ALA A 172 10.65 -8.76 11.41
C ALA A 172 11.41 -7.48 11.84
N ASP A 173 11.30 -6.36 11.08
CA ASP A 173 12.03 -5.09 11.28
C ASP A 173 13.56 -5.26 11.41
N SER A 174 14.11 -6.36 10.90
CA SER A 174 15.53 -6.71 11.05
C SER A 174 16.21 -7.11 9.76
N TYR A 175 15.46 -7.60 8.80
CA TYR A 175 15.95 -8.13 7.54
C TYR A 175 15.21 -7.53 6.35
N VAL A 176 15.78 -7.67 5.16
CA VAL A 176 15.12 -7.37 3.88
C VAL A 176 14.94 -8.67 3.13
N GLY A 177 13.67 -9.02 2.91
CA GLY A 177 13.27 -10.15 2.08
C GLY A 177 13.04 -9.73 0.63
N LEU A 178 13.04 -10.70 -0.28
CA LEU A 178 12.80 -10.51 -1.71
C LEU A 178 11.93 -11.64 -2.24
N ALA A 179 10.75 -11.28 -2.73
CA ALA A 179 9.83 -12.18 -3.41
C ALA A 179 9.67 -11.78 -4.88
N PHE A 180 9.22 -12.71 -5.71
CA PHE A 180 8.98 -12.48 -7.13
C PHE A 180 7.61 -12.95 -7.55
N THR A 181 7.00 -12.22 -8.48
CA THR A 181 5.79 -12.61 -9.19
C THR A 181 5.85 -12.10 -10.64
N LYS A 182 4.87 -12.46 -11.46
CA LYS A 182 4.63 -11.83 -12.77
C LYS A 182 3.40 -10.96 -12.74
N LEU A 183 3.41 -9.90 -13.54
CA LEU A 183 2.36 -8.91 -13.58
C LEU A 183 1.00 -9.51 -13.94
N ASP A 184 0.95 -10.32 -14.98
CA ASP A 184 -0.25 -11.01 -15.45
C ASP A 184 -0.80 -11.97 -14.39
N GLU A 185 0.07 -12.80 -13.81
CA GLU A 185 -0.31 -13.79 -12.80
C GLU A 185 -0.90 -13.13 -11.54
N ILE A 186 -0.27 -12.07 -11.03
CA ILE A 186 -0.74 -11.40 -9.80
C ILE A 186 -2.01 -10.56 -10.05
N VAL A 187 -2.14 -9.93 -11.22
CA VAL A 187 -3.35 -9.19 -11.60
C VAL A 187 -4.53 -10.15 -11.74
N ASP A 188 -4.36 -11.27 -12.43
CA ASP A 188 -5.40 -12.29 -12.59
C ASP A 188 -5.79 -12.91 -11.24
N TYR A 189 -4.82 -13.18 -10.37
CA TYR A 189 -5.08 -13.67 -9.02
C TYR A 189 -5.95 -12.69 -8.21
N ILE A 190 -5.57 -11.41 -8.17
CA ILE A 190 -6.32 -10.36 -7.44
C ILE A 190 -7.74 -10.23 -7.98
N LYS A 191 -7.92 -10.24 -9.32
CA LYS A 191 -9.24 -10.15 -9.94
C LYS A 191 -10.13 -11.33 -9.64
N THR A 192 -9.57 -12.54 -9.71
CA THR A 192 -10.31 -13.80 -9.50
C THR A 192 -10.72 -13.99 -8.04
N ASN A 193 -9.89 -13.51 -7.10
CA ASN A 193 -10.12 -13.65 -5.66
C ASN A 193 -10.52 -12.33 -5.00
N SER A 194 -11.21 -11.45 -5.73
CA SER A 194 -11.60 -10.13 -5.24
C SER A 194 -12.83 -10.18 -4.35
N VAL A 195 -12.77 -9.50 -3.20
CA VAL A 195 -13.93 -9.25 -2.32
C VAL A 195 -14.74 -8.01 -2.74
N VAL A 196 -14.23 -7.20 -3.69
CA VAL A 196 -14.94 -6.01 -4.17
C VAL A 196 -16.04 -6.41 -5.14
N THR A 197 -17.26 -6.00 -4.82
CA THR A 197 -18.42 -6.21 -5.68
C THR A 197 -18.66 -5.03 -6.63
N SER A 198 -19.47 -5.23 -7.67
CA SER A 198 -19.87 -4.14 -8.58
C SER A 198 -20.61 -3.01 -7.85
N ALA A 199 -21.32 -3.30 -6.76
CA ALA A 199 -22.01 -2.32 -5.94
C ALA A 199 -21.02 -1.39 -5.20
N ASP A 200 -19.91 -1.93 -4.71
CA ASP A 200 -18.87 -1.14 -4.02
C ASP A 200 -18.21 -0.14 -4.96
N THR A 201 -18.02 -0.53 -6.23
CA THR A 201 -17.41 0.32 -7.26
C THR A 201 -18.31 1.49 -7.65
N GLU A 202 -19.63 1.36 -7.55
CA GLU A 202 -20.58 2.43 -7.86
C GLU A 202 -20.65 3.50 -6.75
N ILE A 203 -20.49 3.12 -5.50
CA ILE A 203 -20.48 4.05 -4.35
C ILE A 203 -19.27 4.99 -4.43
N GLY A 204 -18.12 4.50 -4.87
CA GLY A 204 -16.90 5.30 -5.03
C GLY A 204 -16.94 6.33 -6.18
N ARG A 205 -17.95 6.28 -7.07
CA ARG A 205 -18.13 7.21 -8.20
C ARG A 205 -19.01 8.42 -7.88
N ARG A 206 -19.63 8.48 -6.70
CA ARG A 206 -20.41 9.61 -6.21
C ARG A 206 -19.53 10.49 -5.30
#